data_6279d014407b72a50dc953b124a9776a
#
_entry.id   6279d014407b72a50dc953b124a9776a
#
_cell.length_a   1.000
_cell.length_b   1.000
_cell.length_c   1.000
_cell.angle_alpha   90.00
_cell.angle_beta   90.00
_cell.angle_gamma   90.00
#
_symmetry.space_group_name_H-M   'P 1'
#
loop_
_entity.id
_entity.type
_entity.pdbx_description
1 polymer ?
#
loop_
_entity_poly.entity_id
_entity_poly.type
_entity_poly.pdbx_seq_one_letter_code
_entity_poly.pdbx_strand_id
1 'polypeptide(L)'
;MMILNAVFERFAKRTPITVMTRALLEHALGAEALNSLFQQHAQQQYTNKLLFSTMVDVMALVVCRMQPSVNAAYTQMKKEVGATVSALYAKLDGIEDDVTAGLVRHVGSRLGPVVEAVGGQLPPLVPGYRTKIIDGKHLNATEHRLAVLRDVKAAPLPGQALVVLDPSLMLAIDMFPCQDGHAQERSLFTQVLGSVETNDLWIADRNFCTVSFLSGIADRPAFFCIRQHANFPVASFGELRSHGRCRTGEVFEQEVTFLGELGTLITMRRIVVRLDRPTKNGDTEIGIFTNVPAQDADAVRIAELYLERWTIEGVFQVLTETLDGEQPSLGYPNAALFGFAIALVSYNVAAVLRAALRATFGHDRVEKEVSWYYIANESRFNYGGMDVAIDEEVWNPFRTMSAVEMAEKLKQYAANVDLSSFKRRRRGPKIPQPPRTKYADQPHVSTARLLLLAGRLT
;
A
#
# COMPACT_ATOMS: atom_id res chain seq x y z
N MET A 1 3.98 36.45 -1.34
CA MET A 1 2.64 36.05 -1.83
C MET A 1 2.79 35.65 -3.29
N MET A 2 2.65 34.36 -3.61
CA MET A 2 2.82 33.84 -4.96
C MET A 2 1.66 34.34 -5.83
N ILE A 3 1.96 35.12 -6.86
CA ILE A 3 0.94 35.52 -7.87
C ILE A 3 0.75 34.28 -8.73
N LEU A 4 -0.26 33.47 -8.41
CA LEU A 4 -0.66 32.35 -9.22
C LEU A 4 -1.27 32.88 -10.51
N ASN A 5 -0.90 32.29 -11.65
CA ASN A 5 -1.42 32.61 -12.97
C ASN A 5 -2.96 32.44 -12.96
N ALA A 6 -3.68 33.30 -13.67
CA ALA A 6 -5.15 33.24 -13.78
C ALA A 6 -5.68 31.90 -14.28
N VAL A 7 -4.89 31.18 -15.07
CA VAL A 7 -5.18 29.81 -15.54
C VAL A 7 -5.14 28.83 -14.37
N PHE A 8 -4.10 28.89 -13.53
CA PHE A 8 -3.97 28.05 -12.34
C PHE A 8 -5.16 28.26 -11.39
N GLU A 9 -5.51 29.53 -11.10
CA GLU A 9 -6.65 29.84 -10.23
C GLU A 9 -7.98 29.27 -10.76
N ARG A 10 -8.15 29.24 -12.08
CA ARG A 10 -9.33 28.64 -12.72
C ARG A 10 -9.37 27.12 -12.50
N PHE A 11 -8.23 26.42 -12.65
CA PHE A 11 -8.14 24.98 -12.34
C PHE A 11 -8.39 24.72 -10.86
N ALA A 12 -7.77 25.49 -9.94
CA ALA A 12 -7.96 25.35 -8.50
C ALA A 12 -9.43 25.54 -8.06
N LYS A 13 -10.23 26.29 -8.82
CA LYS A 13 -11.66 26.45 -8.56
C LYS A 13 -12.53 25.38 -9.22
N ARG A 14 -12.17 24.88 -10.40
CA ARG A 14 -13.03 23.99 -11.18
C ARG A 14 -12.67 22.51 -11.07
N THR A 15 -11.39 22.19 -10.89
CA THR A 15 -10.85 20.83 -10.76
C THR A 15 -9.85 20.77 -9.61
N PRO A 16 -10.28 21.13 -8.38
CA PRO A 16 -9.39 21.24 -7.23
C PRO A 16 -8.70 19.93 -6.87
N ILE A 17 -9.34 18.77 -7.07
CA ILE A 17 -8.73 17.45 -6.86
C ILE A 17 -7.52 17.25 -7.76
N THR A 18 -7.62 17.63 -9.05
CA THR A 18 -6.51 17.51 -10.02
C THR A 18 -5.33 18.40 -9.62
N VAL A 19 -5.61 19.64 -9.18
CA VAL A 19 -4.58 20.57 -8.70
C VAL A 19 -3.89 20.04 -7.45
N MET A 20 -4.66 19.56 -6.47
CA MET A 20 -4.11 18.94 -5.25
C MET A 20 -3.29 17.69 -5.57
N THR A 21 -3.75 16.84 -6.52
CA THR A 21 -3.00 15.67 -6.99
C THR A 21 -1.63 16.08 -7.51
N ARG A 22 -1.57 17.05 -8.45
CA ARG A 22 -0.29 17.51 -9.01
C ARG A 22 0.60 18.13 -7.94
N ALA A 23 0.08 18.99 -7.08
CA ALA A 23 0.82 19.61 -5.99
C ALA A 23 1.44 18.57 -5.04
N LEU A 24 0.69 17.51 -4.71
CA LEU A 24 1.19 16.41 -3.87
C LEU A 24 2.23 15.54 -4.58
N LEU A 25 2.07 15.30 -5.87
CA LEU A 25 3.09 14.62 -6.68
C LEU A 25 4.39 15.42 -6.69
N GLU A 26 4.34 16.73 -6.93
CA GLU A 26 5.52 17.60 -6.86
C GLU A 26 6.19 17.59 -5.47
N HIS A 27 5.38 17.62 -4.42
CA HIS A 27 5.87 17.59 -3.03
C HIS A 27 6.54 16.26 -2.67
N ALA A 28 5.97 15.13 -3.09
CA ALA A 28 6.44 13.80 -2.71
C ALA A 28 7.45 13.20 -3.69
N LEU A 29 7.38 13.55 -4.97
CA LEU A 29 8.13 12.91 -6.06
C LEU A 29 9.05 13.91 -6.79
N GLY A 30 9.55 14.93 -6.11
CA GLY A 30 10.52 15.87 -6.70
C GLY A 30 11.70 15.13 -7.33
N ALA A 31 12.05 15.49 -8.58
CA ALA A 31 13.04 14.76 -9.38
C ALA A 31 14.40 14.60 -8.69
N GLU A 32 14.85 15.62 -7.98
CA GLU A 32 16.12 15.59 -7.22
C GLU A 32 16.07 14.55 -6.10
N ALA A 33 14.99 14.53 -5.32
CA ALA A 33 14.81 13.57 -4.22
C ALA A 33 14.73 12.12 -4.75
N LEU A 34 13.99 11.89 -5.85
CA LEU A 34 13.88 10.57 -6.47
C LEU A 34 15.22 10.08 -7.03
N ASN A 35 15.96 10.94 -7.70
CA ASN A 35 17.27 10.55 -8.25
C ASN A 35 18.30 10.31 -7.12
N SER A 36 18.23 11.06 -6.02
CA SER A 36 19.05 10.81 -4.82
C SER A 36 18.69 9.48 -4.17
N LEU A 37 17.40 9.18 -4.03
CA LEU A 37 16.91 7.89 -3.51
C LEU A 37 17.44 6.72 -4.36
N PHE A 38 17.37 6.85 -5.69
CA PHE A 38 17.91 5.84 -6.59
C PHE A 38 19.41 5.61 -6.35
N GLN A 39 20.19 6.68 -6.23
CA GLN A 39 21.65 6.58 -5.96
C GLN A 39 21.95 5.92 -4.60
N GLN A 40 21.09 6.08 -3.61
CA GLN A 40 21.28 5.50 -2.28
C GLN A 40 20.95 4.00 -2.24
N HIS A 41 19.97 3.54 -3.03
CA HIS A 41 19.45 2.19 -2.96
C HIS A 41 19.86 1.28 -4.11
N ALA A 42 20.19 1.84 -5.29
CA ALA A 42 20.62 1.04 -6.43
C ALA A 42 22.07 0.54 -6.25
N GLN A 43 22.28 -0.76 -6.46
CA GLN A 43 23.58 -1.41 -6.35
C GLN A 43 24.12 -1.85 -7.70
N GLN A 44 23.27 -2.28 -8.61
CA GLN A 44 23.64 -2.82 -9.92
C GLN A 44 23.36 -1.83 -11.06
N GLN A 45 22.27 -1.08 -10.94
CA GLN A 45 21.91 -0.07 -11.94
C GLN A 45 22.57 1.27 -11.66
N TYR A 46 22.91 1.98 -12.71
CA TYR A 46 23.45 3.36 -12.64
C TYR A 46 22.59 4.33 -13.46
N THR A 47 22.67 5.60 -13.09
CA THR A 47 22.03 6.68 -13.82
C THR A 47 22.87 7.10 -15.00
N ASN A 48 22.28 7.11 -16.21
CA ASN A 48 22.85 7.69 -17.41
C ASN A 48 21.86 8.74 -17.96
N LYS A 49 21.43 8.61 -19.21
CA LYS A 49 20.47 9.53 -19.84
C LYS A 49 19.05 9.38 -19.27
N LEU A 50 18.64 8.17 -18.95
CA LEU A 50 17.33 7.88 -18.40
C LEU A 50 17.36 7.98 -16.87
N LEU A 51 16.76 9.04 -16.33
CA LEU A 51 16.66 9.30 -14.90
C LEU A 51 15.61 8.42 -14.24
N PHE A 52 15.78 8.14 -12.95
CA PHE A 52 14.78 7.39 -12.18
C PHE A 52 13.47 8.18 -12.03
N SER A 53 13.57 9.50 -11.80
CA SER A 53 12.40 10.38 -11.77
C SER A 53 11.53 10.27 -13.04
N THR A 54 12.16 10.27 -14.21
CA THR A 54 11.44 10.10 -15.48
C THR A 54 10.77 8.74 -15.60
N MET A 55 11.36 7.69 -15.03
CA MET A 55 10.72 6.36 -14.99
C MET A 55 9.51 6.32 -14.07
N VAL A 56 9.57 7.00 -12.92
CA VAL A 56 8.44 7.18 -12.02
C VAL A 56 7.30 7.91 -12.74
N ASP A 57 7.59 8.99 -13.47
CA ASP A 57 6.59 9.76 -14.23
C ASP A 57 5.92 8.91 -15.32
N VAL A 58 6.71 8.18 -16.13
CA VAL A 58 6.18 7.26 -17.16
C VAL A 58 5.25 6.22 -16.53
N MET A 59 5.66 5.61 -15.43
CA MET A 59 4.86 4.57 -14.78
C MET A 59 3.62 5.15 -14.08
N ALA A 60 3.70 6.36 -13.53
CA ALA A 60 2.55 7.04 -12.94
C ALA A 60 1.45 7.30 -13.97
N LEU A 61 1.79 7.69 -15.20
CA LEU A 61 0.82 7.85 -16.29
C LEU A 61 0.07 6.55 -16.59
N VAL A 62 0.74 5.42 -16.53
CA VAL A 62 0.14 4.09 -16.79
C VAL A 62 -0.72 3.66 -15.62
N VAL A 63 -0.17 3.68 -14.41
CA VAL A 63 -0.85 3.23 -13.18
C VAL A 63 -2.09 4.08 -12.87
N CYS A 64 -2.04 5.38 -13.09
CA CYS A 64 -3.19 6.28 -12.95
C CYS A 64 -4.15 6.22 -14.16
N ARG A 65 -3.94 5.28 -15.09
CA ARG A 65 -4.76 5.08 -16.30
C ARG A 65 -4.87 6.31 -17.20
N MET A 66 -3.89 7.21 -17.14
CA MET A 66 -3.78 8.36 -18.07
C MET A 66 -3.28 7.88 -19.43
N GLN A 67 -2.43 6.82 -19.45
CA GLN A 67 -1.99 6.12 -20.64
C GLN A 67 -2.28 4.62 -20.54
N PRO A 68 -2.64 3.97 -21.66
CA PRO A 68 -3.06 2.58 -21.67
C PRO A 68 -1.89 1.56 -21.54
N SER A 69 -0.65 2.01 -21.70
CA SER A 69 0.54 1.15 -21.63
C SER A 69 1.82 1.97 -21.46
N VAL A 70 2.89 1.29 -21.03
CA VAL A 70 4.23 1.88 -20.93
C VAL A 70 4.71 2.45 -22.27
N ASN A 71 4.42 1.76 -23.39
CA ASN A 71 4.78 2.26 -24.72
C ASN A 71 4.00 3.54 -25.11
N ALA A 72 2.73 3.64 -24.73
CA ALA A 72 1.93 4.85 -24.97
C ALA A 72 2.46 6.02 -24.12
N ALA A 73 2.77 5.79 -22.85
CA ALA A 73 3.39 6.78 -21.97
C ALA A 73 4.77 7.22 -22.49
N TYR A 74 5.61 6.26 -22.91
CA TYR A 74 6.88 6.56 -23.58
C TYR A 74 6.70 7.46 -24.81
N THR A 75 5.71 7.18 -25.66
CA THR A 75 5.47 7.96 -26.87
C THR A 75 5.10 9.40 -26.54
N GLN A 76 4.31 9.61 -25.50
CA GLN A 76 3.96 10.94 -25.00
C GLN A 76 5.19 11.68 -24.47
N MET A 77 6.02 11.01 -23.64
CA MET A 77 7.17 11.58 -22.96
C MET A 77 8.51 11.32 -23.68
N LYS A 78 8.50 11.10 -24.99
CA LYS A 78 9.69 10.68 -25.75
C LYS A 78 10.87 11.64 -25.64
N LYS A 79 10.58 12.94 -25.54
CA LYS A 79 11.62 13.99 -25.44
C LYS A 79 12.27 13.96 -24.06
N GLU A 80 11.46 13.86 -23.02
CA GLU A 80 11.86 13.84 -21.61
C GLU A 80 12.62 12.54 -21.25
N VAL A 81 12.17 11.41 -21.83
CA VAL A 81 12.86 10.12 -21.66
C VAL A 81 14.26 10.12 -22.28
N GLY A 82 14.46 10.78 -23.43
CA GLY A 82 15.78 10.95 -24.04
C GLY A 82 16.52 9.65 -24.40
N ALA A 83 15.82 8.50 -24.34
CA ALA A 83 16.35 7.16 -24.60
C ALA A 83 15.38 6.36 -25.47
N THR A 84 15.80 5.19 -25.96
CA THR A 84 14.92 4.30 -26.74
C THR A 84 13.90 3.59 -25.83
N VAL A 85 12.78 3.17 -26.41
CA VAL A 85 11.77 2.37 -25.68
C VAL A 85 12.36 1.06 -25.15
N SER A 86 13.28 0.44 -25.87
CA SER A 86 13.97 -0.76 -25.40
C SER A 86 14.85 -0.48 -24.18
N ALA A 87 15.52 0.67 -24.14
CA ALA A 87 16.30 1.08 -22.98
C ALA A 87 15.42 1.38 -21.77
N LEU A 88 14.23 1.96 -21.97
CA LEU A 88 13.22 2.14 -20.92
C LEU A 88 12.80 0.80 -20.31
N TYR A 89 12.40 -0.17 -21.15
CA TYR A 89 12.01 -1.50 -20.65
C TYR A 89 13.17 -2.23 -19.96
N ALA A 90 14.38 -2.20 -20.54
CA ALA A 90 15.55 -2.81 -19.91
C ALA A 90 15.85 -2.22 -18.53
N LYS A 91 15.64 -0.92 -18.35
CA LYS A 91 15.81 -0.27 -17.05
C LYS A 91 14.67 -0.65 -16.08
N LEU A 92 13.43 -0.71 -16.54
CA LEU A 92 12.29 -1.18 -15.74
C LEU A 92 12.50 -2.62 -15.25
N ASP A 93 12.93 -3.51 -16.15
CA ASP A 93 13.16 -4.92 -15.85
C ASP A 93 14.29 -5.16 -14.83
N GLY A 94 15.18 -4.19 -14.64
CA GLY A 94 16.30 -4.24 -13.71
C GLY A 94 16.15 -3.35 -12.47
N ILE A 95 14.99 -2.70 -12.20
CA ILE A 95 14.82 -1.91 -10.97
C ILE A 95 14.90 -2.83 -9.76
N GLU A 96 15.81 -2.51 -8.85
CA GLU A 96 16.10 -3.34 -7.69
C GLU A 96 15.00 -3.22 -6.62
N ASP A 97 14.80 -4.30 -5.86
CA ASP A 97 13.78 -4.40 -4.82
C ASP A 97 13.95 -3.30 -3.75
N ASP A 98 15.20 -2.96 -3.38
CA ASP A 98 15.50 -1.90 -2.41
C ASP A 98 15.12 -0.51 -2.91
N VAL A 99 15.27 -0.24 -4.22
CA VAL A 99 14.82 1.01 -4.86
C VAL A 99 13.29 1.09 -4.83
N THR A 100 12.64 -0.03 -5.15
CA THR A 100 11.18 -0.14 -5.16
C THR A 100 10.57 0.08 -3.76
N ALA A 101 11.12 -0.59 -2.74
CA ALA A 101 10.72 -0.41 -1.35
C ALA A 101 11.05 1.01 -0.83
N GLY A 102 12.24 1.51 -1.16
CA GLY A 102 12.70 2.86 -0.81
C GLY A 102 11.75 3.95 -1.31
N LEU A 103 11.20 3.79 -2.51
CA LEU A 103 10.22 4.73 -3.07
C LEU A 103 8.95 4.82 -2.22
N VAL A 104 8.39 3.68 -1.77
CA VAL A 104 7.19 3.65 -0.93
C VAL A 104 7.47 4.30 0.43
N ARG A 105 8.60 3.94 1.06
CA ARG A 105 9.03 4.54 2.35
C ARG A 105 9.24 6.05 2.23
N HIS A 106 9.91 6.50 1.18
CA HIS A 106 10.13 7.92 0.91
C HIS A 106 8.81 8.69 0.84
N VAL A 107 7.87 8.20 0.03
CA VAL A 107 6.57 8.87 -0.13
C VAL A 107 5.76 8.83 1.16
N GLY A 108 5.75 7.71 1.88
CA GLY A 108 5.11 7.61 3.21
C GLY A 108 5.67 8.65 4.19
N SER A 109 7.00 8.80 4.27
CA SER A 109 7.66 9.75 5.15
C SER A 109 7.42 11.22 4.76
N ARG A 110 7.26 11.51 3.47
CA ARG A 110 6.95 12.87 2.98
C ARG A 110 5.49 13.24 3.21
N LEU A 111 4.58 12.32 3.03
CA LEU A 111 3.14 12.57 3.08
C LEU A 111 2.52 12.42 4.48
N GLY A 112 3.10 11.61 5.37
CA GLY A 112 2.61 11.43 6.74
C GLY A 112 2.46 12.77 7.48
N PRO A 113 3.53 13.59 7.59
CA PRO A 113 3.46 14.91 8.22
C PRO A 113 2.43 15.85 7.58
N VAL A 114 2.14 15.71 6.29
CA VAL A 114 1.09 16.51 5.61
C VAL A 114 -0.31 16.08 6.08
N VAL A 115 -0.57 14.78 6.25
CA VAL A 115 -1.84 14.26 6.81
C VAL A 115 -2.06 14.78 8.23
N GLU A 116 -1.01 14.78 9.05
CA GLU A 116 -1.04 15.29 10.42
C GLU A 116 -1.31 16.80 10.44
N ALA A 117 -0.56 17.59 9.68
CA ALA A 117 -0.69 19.03 9.59
C ALA A 117 -2.05 19.48 9.05
N VAL A 118 -2.64 18.72 8.12
CA VAL A 118 -3.98 19.01 7.61
C VAL A 118 -5.07 18.70 8.64
N GLY A 119 -4.76 17.88 9.66
CA GLY A 119 -5.73 17.44 10.68
C GLY A 119 -6.77 16.48 10.15
N GLY A 120 -6.43 15.72 9.12
CA GLY A 120 -7.30 14.72 8.49
C GLY A 120 -6.99 13.28 8.87
N GLN A 121 -6.13 13.08 9.86
CA GLN A 121 -5.81 11.75 10.41
C GLN A 121 -7.01 11.13 11.11
N LEU A 122 -7.04 9.81 11.14
CA LEU A 122 -8.02 9.05 11.90
C LEU A 122 -7.57 8.92 13.37
N PRO A 123 -8.49 8.73 14.32
CA PRO A 123 -8.12 8.44 15.70
C PRO A 123 -7.20 7.21 15.77
N PRO A 124 -6.19 7.21 16.65
CA PRO A 124 -5.34 6.04 16.86
C PRO A 124 -6.18 4.85 17.31
N LEU A 125 -5.92 3.67 16.75
CA LEU A 125 -6.66 2.46 17.12
C LEU A 125 -6.44 2.07 18.58
N VAL A 126 -5.24 2.25 19.09
CA VAL A 126 -4.93 2.14 20.53
C VAL A 126 -4.10 3.37 20.91
N PRO A 127 -4.56 4.20 21.86
CA PRO A 127 -3.80 5.39 22.29
C PRO A 127 -2.41 5.02 22.80
N GLY A 128 -1.39 5.80 22.42
CA GLY A 128 0.00 5.58 22.80
C GLY A 128 0.77 4.60 21.93
N TYR A 129 0.12 3.92 20.98
CA TYR A 129 0.74 2.97 20.07
C TYR A 129 0.69 3.47 18.63
N ARG A 130 1.78 3.24 17.89
CA ARG A 130 1.80 3.42 16.44
C ARG A 130 1.35 2.11 15.80
N THR A 131 0.09 2.06 15.39
CA THR A 131 -0.47 0.85 14.79
C THR A 131 -0.01 0.69 13.34
N LYS A 132 0.43 -0.51 13.00
CA LYS A 132 0.83 -0.95 11.66
C LYS A 132 0.06 -2.21 11.27
N ILE A 133 -0.63 -2.18 10.15
CA ILE A 133 -1.30 -3.36 9.58
C ILE A 133 -0.43 -3.90 8.47
N ILE A 134 -0.07 -5.18 8.54
CA ILE A 134 0.71 -5.86 7.50
C ILE A 134 -0.09 -6.98 6.86
N ASP A 135 -0.04 -7.07 5.54
CA ASP A 135 -0.64 -8.17 4.79
C ASP A 135 0.10 -8.41 3.47
N GLY A 136 0.00 -9.62 2.93
CA GLY A 136 0.62 -10.03 1.69
C GLY A 136 -0.30 -9.82 0.49
N LYS A 137 0.30 -9.44 -0.63
CA LYS A 137 -0.38 -9.35 -1.92
C LYS A 137 0.43 -10.06 -3.00
N HIS A 138 -0.09 -11.18 -3.51
CA HIS A 138 0.39 -11.76 -4.75
C HIS A 138 -0.08 -10.89 -5.92
N LEU A 139 0.82 -10.55 -6.83
CA LEU A 139 0.47 -9.86 -8.06
C LEU A 139 -0.27 -10.82 -9.01
N ASN A 140 -1.21 -10.29 -9.77
CA ASN A 140 -1.95 -11.07 -10.75
C ASN A 140 -1.01 -11.61 -11.84
N ALA A 141 -1.40 -12.77 -12.41
CA ALA A 141 -0.66 -13.38 -13.49
C ALA A 141 -0.49 -12.43 -14.69
N THR A 142 0.73 -12.39 -15.22
CA THR A 142 1.07 -11.58 -16.40
C THR A 142 0.74 -12.30 -17.71
N GLU A 143 0.80 -11.56 -18.82
CA GLU A 143 0.72 -12.13 -20.15
C GLU A 143 1.99 -12.94 -20.48
N HIS A 144 1.87 -13.91 -21.40
CA HIS A 144 2.97 -14.79 -21.84
C HIS A 144 3.89 -14.11 -22.87
N ARG A 145 4.30 -12.85 -22.59
CA ARG A 145 5.16 -12.08 -23.52
C ARG A 145 6.63 -12.52 -23.46
N LEU A 146 7.09 -12.94 -22.30
CA LEU A 146 8.48 -13.40 -22.14
C LEU A 146 8.70 -14.73 -22.83
N ALA A 147 9.86 -14.91 -23.45
CA ALA A 147 10.19 -16.15 -24.18
C ALA A 147 10.04 -17.40 -23.30
N VAL A 148 10.46 -17.32 -22.03
CA VAL A 148 10.37 -18.43 -21.06
C VAL A 148 8.92 -18.79 -20.68
N LEU A 149 7.95 -17.95 -20.99
CA LEU A 149 6.54 -18.16 -20.66
C LEU A 149 5.70 -18.64 -21.84
N ARG A 150 6.21 -18.56 -23.08
CA ARG A 150 5.39 -18.80 -24.30
C ARG A 150 4.82 -20.20 -24.39
N ASP A 151 5.61 -21.18 -23.97
CA ASP A 151 5.24 -22.61 -24.03
C ASP A 151 4.62 -23.12 -22.72
N VAL A 152 4.51 -22.27 -21.70
CA VAL A 152 3.93 -22.63 -20.40
C VAL A 152 2.43 -22.41 -20.42
N LYS A 153 1.64 -23.44 -20.06
CA LYS A 153 0.17 -23.35 -19.97
C LYS A 153 -0.31 -22.84 -18.60
N ALA A 154 0.58 -22.57 -17.69
CA ALA A 154 0.27 -22.09 -16.33
C ALA A 154 0.21 -20.58 -16.26
N ALA A 155 -0.51 -20.03 -15.26
CA ALA A 155 -0.59 -18.61 -15.02
C ALA A 155 0.71 -18.08 -14.38
N PRO A 156 1.47 -17.18 -15.03
CA PRO A 156 2.77 -16.73 -14.55
C PRO A 156 2.63 -15.61 -13.52
N LEU A 157 3.05 -15.87 -12.27
CA LEU A 157 3.08 -14.87 -11.21
C LEU A 157 4.39 -14.06 -11.28
N PRO A 158 4.32 -12.73 -11.46
CA PRO A 158 5.50 -11.89 -11.56
C PRO A 158 6.13 -11.58 -10.19
N GLY A 159 5.45 -11.87 -9.09
CA GLY A 159 5.96 -11.64 -7.74
C GLY A 159 4.85 -11.45 -6.72
N GLN A 160 5.28 -11.10 -5.51
CA GLN A 160 4.41 -10.74 -4.38
C GLN A 160 5.07 -9.67 -3.53
N ALA A 161 4.31 -9.01 -2.67
CA ALA A 161 4.84 -8.04 -1.72
C ALA A 161 4.09 -8.11 -0.40
N LEU A 162 4.80 -7.90 0.72
CA LEU A 162 4.17 -7.49 1.97
C LEU A 162 4.05 -5.97 1.97
N VAL A 163 2.90 -5.45 2.37
CA VAL A 163 2.62 -4.01 2.47
C VAL A 163 2.29 -3.67 3.91
N VAL A 164 2.83 -2.56 4.39
CA VAL A 164 2.55 -2.02 5.71
C VAL A 164 1.71 -0.76 5.58
N LEU A 165 0.55 -0.78 6.19
CA LEU A 165 -0.39 0.35 6.26
C LEU A 165 -0.35 0.98 7.64
N ASP A 166 -0.22 2.30 7.72
CA ASP A 166 -0.58 3.07 8.91
C ASP A 166 -2.07 3.42 8.83
N PRO A 167 -2.93 2.82 9.68
CA PRO A 167 -4.37 3.05 9.61
C PRO A 167 -4.80 4.43 10.11
N SER A 168 -3.99 5.14 10.88
CA SER A 168 -4.31 6.49 11.34
C SER A 168 -4.09 7.52 10.22
N LEU A 169 -3.05 7.33 9.45
CA LEU A 169 -2.73 8.15 8.28
C LEU A 169 -3.45 7.66 7.02
N MET A 170 -3.85 6.38 6.99
CA MET A 170 -4.34 5.68 5.78
C MET A 170 -3.29 5.65 4.67
N LEU A 171 -2.01 5.55 5.01
CA LEU A 171 -0.89 5.51 4.08
C LEU A 171 -0.21 4.14 4.09
N ALA A 172 0.14 3.64 2.91
CA ALA A 172 1.11 2.57 2.77
C ALA A 172 2.50 3.17 3.09
N ILE A 173 3.06 2.78 4.24
CA ILE A 173 4.31 3.37 4.76
C ILE A 173 5.54 2.53 4.45
N ASP A 174 5.35 1.26 4.10
CA ASP A 174 6.43 0.36 3.71
C ASP A 174 5.94 -0.74 2.77
N MET A 175 6.88 -1.33 2.04
CA MET A 175 6.67 -2.45 1.15
C MET A 175 7.91 -3.36 1.17
N PHE A 176 7.70 -4.67 1.21
CA PHE A 176 8.75 -5.69 1.09
C PHE A 176 8.47 -6.51 -0.18
N PRO A 177 9.11 -6.16 -1.30
CA PRO A 177 8.92 -6.87 -2.56
C PRO A 177 9.60 -8.24 -2.55
N CYS A 178 9.01 -9.19 -3.26
CA CYS A 178 9.57 -10.52 -3.48
C CYS A 178 9.31 -10.96 -4.92
N GLN A 179 10.35 -11.16 -5.68
CA GLN A 179 10.29 -11.55 -7.09
C GLN A 179 9.71 -12.95 -7.29
N ASP A 180 9.91 -13.85 -6.32
CA ASP A 180 9.36 -15.19 -6.39
C ASP A 180 7.89 -15.21 -5.92
N GLY A 181 6.97 -15.25 -6.88
CA GLY A 181 5.53 -15.33 -6.61
C GLY A 181 5.09 -16.61 -5.86
N HIS A 182 5.97 -17.59 -5.67
CA HIS A 182 5.72 -18.80 -4.87
C HIS A 182 6.50 -18.84 -3.56
N ALA A 183 7.25 -17.81 -3.23
CA ALA A 183 7.89 -17.72 -1.93
C ALA A 183 6.83 -17.65 -0.82
N GLN A 184 7.14 -18.22 0.33
CA GLN A 184 6.31 -18.02 1.51
C GLN A 184 6.54 -16.61 2.05
N GLU A 185 5.49 -15.92 2.50
CA GLU A 185 5.58 -14.59 3.15
C GLU A 185 6.60 -14.58 4.29
N ARG A 186 6.76 -15.73 4.96
CA ARG A 186 7.73 -15.91 6.07
C ARG A 186 9.18 -15.67 5.66
N SER A 187 9.52 -15.82 4.40
CA SER A 187 10.88 -15.52 3.89
C SER A 187 11.25 -14.03 4.01
N LEU A 188 10.25 -13.15 4.15
CA LEU A 188 10.44 -11.71 4.30
C LEU A 188 10.45 -11.24 5.76
N PHE A 189 10.19 -12.11 6.75
CA PHE A 189 10.04 -11.71 8.16
C PHE A 189 11.28 -11.03 8.74
N THR A 190 12.48 -11.46 8.35
CA THR A 190 13.72 -10.81 8.79
C THR A 190 13.77 -9.35 8.38
N GLN A 191 13.34 -9.04 7.15
CA GLN A 191 13.28 -7.66 6.64
C GLN A 191 12.20 -6.86 7.38
N VAL A 192 11.00 -7.43 7.59
CA VAL A 192 9.92 -6.80 8.36
C VAL A 192 10.37 -6.50 9.78
N LEU A 193 11.00 -7.46 10.47
CA LEU A 193 11.51 -7.27 11.82
C LEU A 193 12.59 -6.19 11.91
N GLY A 194 13.34 -5.96 10.82
CA GLY A 194 14.28 -4.84 10.71
C GLY A 194 13.62 -3.46 10.73
N SER A 195 12.32 -3.36 10.40
CA SER A 195 11.54 -2.12 10.40
C SER A 195 10.67 -1.92 11.64
N VAL A 196 10.72 -2.85 12.61
CA VAL A 196 9.98 -2.75 13.87
C VAL A 196 10.66 -1.74 14.78
N GLU A 197 9.90 -0.76 15.25
CA GLU A 197 10.34 0.29 16.17
C GLU A 197 9.60 0.20 17.50
N THR A 198 10.17 0.86 18.51
CA THR A 198 9.55 0.95 19.85
C THR A 198 8.15 1.52 19.77
N ASN A 199 7.21 0.95 20.52
CA ASN A 199 5.78 1.29 20.57
C ASN A 199 5.01 1.03 19.27
N ASP A 200 5.58 0.32 18.30
CA ASP A 200 4.79 -0.23 17.19
C ASP A 200 3.80 -1.28 17.70
N LEU A 201 2.58 -1.26 17.15
CA LEU A 201 1.58 -2.30 17.33
C LEU A 201 1.25 -2.93 15.98
N TRP A 202 1.73 -4.15 15.77
CA TRP A 202 1.58 -4.87 14.51
C TRP A 202 0.31 -5.73 14.49
N ILE A 203 -0.56 -5.49 13.53
CA ILE A 203 -1.77 -6.28 13.28
C ILE A 203 -1.54 -7.11 12.02
N ALA A 204 -1.69 -8.44 12.14
CA ALA A 204 -1.47 -9.35 11.01
C ALA A 204 -2.37 -10.58 11.06
N ASP A 205 -2.41 -11.32 9.96
CA ASP A 205 -3.16 -12.56 9.86
C ASP A 205 -2.40 -13.75 10.48
N ARG A 206 -2.99 -14.96 10.38
CA ARG A 206 -2.43 -16.18 10.95
C ARG A 206 -1.11 -16.64 10.31
N ASN A 207 -0.78 -16.19 9.07
CA ASN A 207 0.47 -16.56 8.40
C ASN A 207 1.68 -15.95 9.13
N PHE A 208 1.48 -14.81 9.78
CA PHE A 208 2.48 -14.13 10.61
C PHE A 208 2.62 -14.73 12.01
N CYS A 209 1.75 -15.65 12.42
CA CYS A 209 1.80 -16.28 13.74
C CYS A 209 2.88 -17.37 13.79
N THR A 210 4.13 -16.96 13.88
CA THR A 210 5.30 -17.83 14.05
C THR A 210 6.08 -17.46 15.31
N VAL A 211 6.81 -18.41 15.88
CA VAL A 211 7.67 -18.15 17.04
C VAL A 211 8.65 -17.02 16.75
N SER A 212 9.36 -17.10 15.63
CA SER A 212 10.35 -16.10 15.22
C SER A 212 9.77 -14.68 15.10
N PHE A 213 8.58 -14.56 14.51
CA PHE A 213 7.98 -13.24 14.31
C PHE A 213 7.46 -12.63 15.61
N LEU A 214 6.75 -13.42 16.44
CA LEU A 214 6.25 -12.94 17.73
C LEU A 214 7.38 -12.61 18.70
N SER A 215 8.40 -13.48 18.80
CA SER A 215 9.59 -13.22 19.61
C SER A 215 10.32 -11.98 19.12
N GLY A 216 10.54 -11.90 17.81
CA GLY A 216 11.26 -10.78 17.21
C GLY A 216 10.59 -9.43 17.42
N ILE A 217 9.25 -9.35 17.50
CA ILE A 217 8.54 -8.14 17.88
C ILE A 217 8.69 -7.89 19.39
N ALA A 218 8.49 -8.92 20.23
CA ALA A 218 8.57 -8.78 21.69
C ALA A 218 9.97 -8.37 22.19
N ASP A 219 11.02 -8.82 21.52
CA ASP A 219 12.42 -8.44 21.81
C ASP A 219 12.73 -6.97 21.50
N ARG A 220 11.86 -6.31 20.74
CA ARG A 220 11.99 -4.89 20.33
C ARG A 220 10.90 -4.07 21.00
N PRO A 221 10.89 -3.66 22.23
CA PRO A 221 9.76 -3.03 22.93
C PRO A 221 8.56 -2.61 22.05
N ALA A 222 8.01 -3.60 21.35
CA ALA A 222 6.92 -3.47 20.38
C ALA A 222 5.83 -4.51 20.64
N PHE A 223 4.68 -4.31 20.01
CA PHE A 223 3.46 -5.03 20.35
C PHE A 223 2.83 -5.66 19.10
N PHE A 224 2.01 -6.69 19.34
CA PHE A 224 1.31 -7.39 18.26
C PHE A 224 -0.14 -7.73 18.63
N CYS A 225 -0.97 -7.84 17.60
CA CYS A 225 -2.33 -8.36 17.61
C CYS A 225 -2.46 -9.27 16.39
N ILE A 226 -2.19 -10.56 16.53
CA ILE A 226 -2.02 -11.50 15.42
C ILE A 226 -2.94 -12.70 15.61
N ARG A 227 -3.65 -13.09 14.53
CA ARG A 227 -4.50 -14.28 14.58
C ARG A 227 -3.67 -15.53 14.83
N GLN A 228 -4.10 -16.34 15.80
CA GLN A 228 -3.46 -17.60 16.14
C GLN A 228 -3.45 -18.56 14.94
N HIS A 229 -2.28 -19.14 14.66
CA HIS A 229 -2.15 -20.29 13.78
C HIS A 229 -2.41 -21.58 14.57
N ALA A 230 -3.16 -22.53 13.99
CA ALA A 230 -3.55 -23.77 14.68
C ALA A 230 -2.36 -24.56 15.24
N ASN A 231 -1.23 -24.56 14.52
CA ASN A 231 -0.02 -25.30 14.87
C ASN A 231 1.01 -24.47 15.66
N PHE A 232 0.61 -23.31 16.22
CA PHE A 232 1.54 -22.53 17.04
C PHE A 232 1.88 -23.26 18.34
N PRO A 233 3.16 -23.43 18.69
CA PRO A 233 3.57 -24.25 19.85
C PRO A 233 3.37 -23.47 21.16
N VAL A 234 2.19 -23.56 21.74
CA VAL A 234 1.89 -23.03 23.08
C VAL A 234 2.43 -24.01 24.12
N ALA A 235 3.23 -23.51 25.07
CA ALA A 235 3.80 -24.30 26.12
C ALA A 235 2.83 -24.53 27.30
N SER A 236 2.05 -23.50 27.65
CA SER A 236 1.02 -23.59 28.69
C SER A 236 -0.18 -22.70 28.41
N PHE A 237 -1.35 -23.12 28.91
CA PHE A 237 -2.59 -22.36 28.86
C PHE A 237 -3.04 -22.08 30.31
N GLY A 238 -3.33 -20.82 30.60
CA GLY A 238 -4.02 -20.40 31.81
C GLY A 238 -5.54 -20.68 31.75
N GLU A 239 -6.26 -20.21 32.74
CA GLU A 239 -7.71 -20.33 32.83
C GLU A 239 -8.39 -19.44 31.77
N LEU A 240 -9.33 -20.01 31.01
CA LEU A 240 -10.12 -19.26 30.04
C LEU A 240 -11.29 -18.55 30.74
N ARG A 241 -11.28 -17.21 30.74
CA ARG A 241 -12.29 -16.38 31.41
C ARG A 241 -13.12 -15.59 30.40
N SER A 242 -14.41 -15.41 30.70
CA SER A 242 -15.29 -14.59 29.85
C SER A 242 -15.05 -13.10 30.11
N HIS A 243 -15.00 -12.32 29.03
CA HIS A 243 -14.80 -10.87 29.05
C HIS A 243 -15.94 -10.10 28.32
N GLY A 244 -17.08 -10.76 28.05
CA GLY A 244 -18.25 -10.13 27.43
C GLY A 244 -18.34 -10.38 25.93
N ARG A 245 -18.73 -9.37 25.15
CA ARG A 245 -19.03 -9.52 23.71
C ARG A 245 -18.41 -8.41 22.87
N CYS A 246 -17.93 -8.75 21.68
CA CYS A 246 -17.60 -7.83 20.61
C CYS A 246 -18.67 -7.89 19.48
N ARG A 247 -18.47 -7.15 18.42
CA ARG A 247 -19.38 -7.10 17.25
C ARG A 247 -19.63 -8.46 16.58
N THR A 248 -18.74 -9.45 16.74
CA THR A 248 -18.79 -10.71 16.00
C THR A 248 -19.03 -11.93 16.87
N GLY A 249 -19.04 -11.81 18.20
CA GLY A 249 -19.26 -12.94 19.08
C GLY A 249 -18.90 -12.71 20.54
N GLU A 250 -18.87 -13.79 21.33
CA GLU A 250 -18.46 -13.79 22.73
C GLU A 250 -16.93 -13.82 22.85
N VAL A 251 -16.41 -13.02 23.78
CA VAL A 251 -14.98 -12.82 23.98
C VAL A 251 -14.54 -13.48 25.28
N PHE A 252 -13.48 -14.27 25.15
CA PHE A 252 -12.78 -14.92 26.27
C PHE A 252 -11.32 -14.56 26.24
N GLU A 253 -10.66 -14.63 27.39
CA GLU A 253 -9.23 -14.39 27.52
C GLU A 253 -8.58 -15.44 28.42
N GLN A 254 -7.37 -15.81 28.09
CA GLN A 254 -6.48 -16.58 28.92
C GLN A 254 -5.02 -16.16 28.70
N GLU A 255 -4.21 -16.32 29.71
CA GLU A 255 -2.77 -16.21 29.59
C GLU A 255 -2.21 -17.46 28.89
N VAL A 256 -1.22 -17.28 28.04
CA VAL A 256 -0.49 -18.39 27.42
C VAL A 256 0.99 -18.09 27.41
N THR A 257 1.78 -19.15 27.44
CA THR A 257 3.25 -19.05 27.32
C THR A 257 3.73 -19.86 26.14
N PHE A 258 4.83 -19.41 25.54
CA PHE A 258 5.54 -20.14 24.50
C PHE A 258 7.05 -19.94 24.64
N LEU A 259 7.82 -20.87 24.10
CA LEU A 259 9.28 -20.78 24.11
C LEU A 259 9.72 -19.94 22.90
N GLY A 260 10.36 -18.79 23.16
CA GLY A 260 10.95 -17.93 22.13
C GLY A 260 12.19 -18.56 21.51
N GLU A 261 12.69 -17.96 20.42
CA GLU A 261 13.87 -18.49 19.69
C GLU A 261 15.14 -18.58 20.53
N LEU A 262 15.31 -17.67 21.49
CA LEU A 262 16.46 -17.67 22.40
C LEU A 262 16.28 -18.60 23.64
N GLY A 263 15.23 -19.42 23.65
CA GLY A 263 14.93 -20.30 24.77
C GLY A 263 14.29 -19.61 25.96
N THR A 264 13.93 -18.33 25.86
CA THR A 264 13.20 -17.58 26.89
C THR A 264 11.71 -17.89 26.82
N LEU A 265 11.08 -18.09 27.99
CA LEU A 265 9.64 -18.25 28.08
C LEU A 265 8.96 -16.88 27.93
N ILE A 266 8.15 -16.72 26.91
CA ILE A 266 7.40 -15.50 26.63
C ILE A 266 5.95 -15.71 27.05
N THR A 267 5.43 -14.77 27.86
CA THR A 267 4.03 -14.73 28.27
C THR A 267 3.26 -13.73 27.40
N MET A 268 2.08 -14.14 26.97
CA MET A 268 1.18 -13.29 26.17
C MET A 268 -0.28 -13.61 26.50
N ARG A 269 -1.17 -12.75 26.03
CA ARG A 269 -2.62 -12.90 26.14
C ARG A 269 -3.15 -13.63 24.91
N ARG A 270 -4.02 -14.61 25.10
CA ARG A 270 -4.79 -15.25 24.06
C ARG A 270 -6.23 -14.80 24.18
N ILE A 271 -6.72 -14.05 23.23
CA ILE A 271 -8.11 -13.63 23.11
C ILE A 271 -8.82 -14.60 22.18
N VAL A 272 -9.94 -15.14 22.65
CA VAL A 272 -10.76 -16.10 21.90
C VAL A 272 -12.10 -15.48 21.61
N VAL A 273 -12.50 -15.44 20.35
CA VAL A 273 -13.82 -14.97 19.93
C VAL A 273 -14.63 -16.16 19.43
N ARG A 274 -15.66 -16.57 20.18
CA ARG A 274 -16.65 -17.51 19.71
C ARG A 274 -17.65 -16.79 18.85
N LEU A 275 -17.63 -17.09 17.56
CA LEU A 275 -18.35 -16.33 16.55
C LEU A 275 -19.85 -16.66 16.57
N ASP A 276 -20.72 -15.63 16.45
CA ASP A 276 -22.17 -15.80 16.26
C ASP A 276 -22.50 -16.49 14.93
N ARG A 277 -21.61 -16.35 13.94
CA ARG A 277 -21.70 -17.00 12.63
C ARG A 277 -20.34 -17.48 12.20
N PRO A 278 -20.23 -18.71 11.66
CA PRO A 278 -18.95 -19.21 11.15
C PRO A 278 -18.37 -18.30 10.07
N THR A 279 -17.03 -18.26 9.97
CA THR A 279 -16.35 -17.62 8.86
C THR A 279 -16.68 -18.32 7.52
N LYS A 280 -16.31 -17.72 6.41
CA LYS A 280 -16.44 -18.36 5.08
C LYS A 280 -15.70 -19.70 4.98
N ASN A 281 -14.67 -19.89 5.80
CA ASN A 281 -13.88 -21.11 5.87
C ASN A 281 -14.41 -22.13 6.90
N GLY A 282 -15.55 -21.82 7.56
CA GLY A 282 -16.18 -22.67 8.56
C GLY A 282 -15.66 -22.52 9.99
N ASP A 283 -14.73 -21.59 10.26
CA ASP A 283 -14.24 -21.37 11.63
C ASP A 283 -15.37 -20.82 12.50
N THR A 284 -15.64 -21.47 13.63
CA THR A 284 -16.61 -21.04 14.66
C THR A 284 -15.95 -20.25 15.79
N GLU A 285 -14.62 -20.30 15.88
CA GLU A 285 -13.78 -19.63 16.88
C GLU A 285 -12.56 -18.99 16.21
N ILE A 286 -12.16 -17.83 16.69
CA ILE A 286 -10.92 -17.15 16.30
C ILE A 286 -10.08 -16.90 17.54
N GLY A 287 -8.85 -17.44 17.57
CA GLY A 287 -7.84 -17.08 18.54
C GLY A 287 -7.00 -15.91 18.05
N ILE A 288 -6.65 -14.98 18.94
CA ILE A 288 -5.78 -13.84 18.68
C ILE A 288 -4.73 -13.79 19.77
N PHE A 289 -3.47 -13.72 19.41
CA PHE A 289 -2.35 -13.51 20.32
C PHE A 289 -1.98 -12.04 20.39
N THR A 290 -1.74 -11.55 21.61
CA THR A 290 -1.29 -10.18 21.84
C THR A 290 -0.42 -10.07 23.08
N ASN A 291 0.57 -9.18 23.04
CA ASN A 291 1.35 -8.76 24.21
C ASN A 291 0.98 -7.34 24.67
N VAL A 292 -0.06 -6.73 24.08
CA VAL A 292 -0.59 -5.43 24.54
C VAL A 292 -1.14 -5.59 25.97
N PRO A 293 -0.72 -4.76 26.94
CA PRO A 293 -1.22 -4.83 28.32
C PRO A 293 -2.74 -4.64 28.40
N ALA A 294 -3.39 -5.35 29.34
CA ALA A 294 -4.85 -5.31 29.49
C ALA A 294 -5.39 -3.92 29.89
N GLN A 295 -4.57 -3.12 30.59
CA GLN A 295 -4.93 -1.74 30.97
C GLN A 295 -4.96 -0.80 29.76
N ASP A 296 -4.23 -1.09 28.66
CA ASP A 296 -4.19 -0.25 27.46
C ASP A 296 -5.25 -0.69 26.44
N ALA A 297 -5.55 -2.01 26.37
CA ALA A 297 -6.64 -2.55 25.58
C ALA A 297 -7.14 -3.87 26.23
N ASP A 298 -8.38 -3.86 26.68
CA ASP A 298 -9.04 -5.07 27.21
C ASP A 298 -9.30 -6.12 26.12
N ALA A 299 -9.80 -7.29 26.51
CA ALA A 299 -10.02 -8.40 25.61
C ALA A 299 -11.01 -8.08 24.47
N VAL A 300 -12.07 -7.33 24.78
CA VAL A 300 -13.07 -6.91 23.79
C VAL A 300 -12.44 -5.94 22.78
N ARG A 301 -11.64 -4.98 23.29
CA ARG A 301 -10.93 -4.03 22.42
C ARG A 301 -9.92 -4.73 21.50
N ILE A 302 -9.18 -5.74 21.97
CA ILE A 302 -8.26 -6.53 21.14
C ILE A 302 -9.03 -7.31 20.06
N ALA A 303 -10.19 -7.91 20.41
CA ALA A 303 -11.04 -8.60 19.44
C ALA A 303 -11.52 -7.65 18.32
N GLU A 304 -11.93 -6.42 18.68
CA GLU A 304 -12.34 -5.40 17.71
C GLU A 304 -11.16 -4.84 16.91
N LEU A 305 -10.02 -4.64 17.55
CA LEU A 305 -8.78 -4.18 16.92
C LEU A 305 -8.36 -5.14 15.79
N TYR A 306 -8.47 -6.45 16.02
CA TYR A 306 -8.13 -7.42 14.99
C TYR A 306 -9.01 -7.29 13.73
N LEU A 307 -10.27 -6.82 13.86
CA LEU A 307 -11.15 -6.58 12.71
C LEU A 307 -10.64 -5.44 11.82
N GLU A 308 -9.86 -4.51 12.36
CA GLU A 308 -9.27 -3.40 11.58
C GLU A 308 -8.20 -3.90 10.57
N ARG A 309 -7.71 -5.14 10.71
CA ARG A 309 -6.84 -5.78 9.70
C ARG A 309 -7.45 -5.72 8.29
N TRP A 310 -8.77 -5.82 8.17
CA TRP A 310 -9.46 -5.75 6.88
C TRP A 310 -9.30 -4.40 6.16
N THR A 311 -8.81 -3.37 6.82
CA THR A 311 -8.57 -2.05 6.22
C THR A 311 -7.58 -2.14 5.06
N ILE A 312 -6.52 -2.95 5.19
CA ILE A 312 -5.52 -3.13 4.13
C ILE A 312 -6.08 -3.83 2.88
N GLU A 313 -7.06 -4.72 3.05
CA GLU A 313 -7.76 -5.35 1.91
C GLU A 313 -8.52 -4.29 1.09
N GLY A 314 -9.07 -3.28 1.76
CA GLY A 314 -9.67 -2.11 1.10
C GLY A 314 -8.65 -1.31 0.30
N VAL A 315 -7.41 -1.18 0.78
CA VAL A 315 -6.30 -0.57 0.02
C VAL A 315 -6.02 -1.40 -1.24
N PHE A 316 -5.84 -2.71 -1.12
CA PHE A 316 -5.59 -3.59 -2.26
C PHE A 316 -6.72 -3.53 -3.30
N GLN A 317 -7.97 -3.39 -2.84
CA GLN A 317 -9.09 -3.19 -3.75
C GLN A 317 -8.99 -1.88 -4.55
N VAL A 318 -8.55 -0.79 -3.93
CA VAL A 318 -8.32 0.49 -4.65
C VAL A 318 -7.21 0.35 -5.67
N LEU A 319 -6.10 -0.33 -5.32
CA LEU A 319 -4.96 -0.56 -6.22
C LEU A 319 -5.36 -1.34 -7.48
N THR A 320 -6.30 -2.29 -7.36
CA THR A 320 -6.72 -3.15 -8.48
C THR A 320 -7.93 -2.61 -9.24
N GLU A 321 -8.95 -2.07 -8.55
CA GLU A 321 -10.19 -1.62 -9.17
C GLU A 321 -10.13 -0.17 -9.68
N THR A 322 -9.44 0.71 -8.98
CA THR A 322 -9.39 2.14 -9.29
C THR A 322 -8.13 2.54 -10.04
N LEU A 323 -6.98 2.07 -9.56
CA LEU A 323 -5.68 2.22 -10.21
C LEU A 323 -5.39 0.99 -11.06
N ASP A 324 -4.34 1.06 -11.87
CA ASP A 324 -3.86 -0.08 -12.65
C ASP A 324 -2.53 -0.59 -12.07
N GLY A 325 -2.59 -1.02 -10.79
CA GLY A 325 -1.43 -1.40 -10.01
C GLY A 325 -0.81 -2.74 -10.41
N GLU A 326 -1.51 -3.52 -11.22
CA GLU A 326 -1.06 -4.84 -11.66
C GLU A 326 -1.12 -4.90 -13.19
N GLN A 327 -0.02 -4.48 -13.84
CA GLN A 327 0.08 -4.39 -15.30
C GLN A 327 0.33 -5.77 -15.94
N PRO A 328 -0.64 -6.38 -16.64
CA PRO A 328 -0.48 -7.73 -17.21
C PRO A 328 0.66 -7.81 -18.24
N SER A 329 0.99 -6.68 -18.85
CA SER A 329 2.04 -6.61 -19.88
C SER A 329 3.48 -6.58 -19.31
N LEU A 330 3.65 -6.33 -18.01
CA LEU A 330 4.95 -6.36 -17.34
C LEU A 330 5.23 -7.77 -16.85
N GLY A 331 6.00 -8.53 -17.62
CA GLY A 331 6.32 -9.93 -17.32
C GLY A 331 7.50 -10.09 -16.36
N TYR A 332 8.48 -9.19 -16.38
CA TYR A 332 9.62 -9.26 -15.47
C TYR A 332 9.20 -8.88 -14.04
N PRO A 333 9.66 -9.66 -13.02
CA PRO A 333 9.30 -9.43 -11.62
C PRO A 333 9.56 -8.01 -11.15
N ASN A 334 10.74 -7.47 -11.39
CA ASN A 334 11.15 -6.13 -10.97
C ASN A 334 10.23 -5.05 -11.55
N ALA A 335 9.94 -5.11 -12.86
CA ALA A 335 9.05 -4.15 -13.51
C ALA A 335 7.61 -4.22 -12.95
N ALA A 336 7.10 -5.42 -12.69
CA ALA A 336 5.76 -5.61 -12.14
C ALA A 336 5.66 -5.11 -10.70
N LEU A 337 6.66 -5.42 -9.85
CA LEU A 337 6.75 -4.95 -8.46
C LEU A 337 6.91 -3.43 -8.39
N PHE A 338 7.71 -2.85 -9.30
CA PHE A 338 7.83 -1.40 -9.40
C PHE A 338 6.50 -0.74 -9.82
N GLY A 339 5.79 -1.31 -10.79
CA GLY A 339 4.44 -0.84 -11.14
C GLY A 339 3.48 -0.88 -9.96
N PHE A 340 3.53 -1.92 -9.15
CA PHE A 340 2.75 -2.03 -7.93
C PHE A 340 3.15 -0.99 -6.88
N ALA A 341 4.44 -0.70 -6.70
CA ALA A 341 4.93 0.37 -5.82
C ALA A 341 4.43 1.75 -6.27
N ILE A 342 4.43 2.04 -7.58
CA ILE A 342 3.83 3.28 -8.13
C ILE A 342 2.34 3.36 -7.81
N ALA A 343 1.61 2.25 -7.80
CA ALA A 343 0.20 2.25 -7.39
C ALA A 343 0.03 2.56 -5.89
N LEU A 344 0.90 2.04 -5.02
CA LEU A 344 0.92 2.40 -3.60
C LEU A 344 1.21 3.90 -3.41
N VAL A 345 2.16 4.45 -4.15
CA VAL A 345 2.46 5.90 -4.17
C VAL A 345 1.23 6.71 -4.60
N SER A 346 0.58 6.30 -5.68
CA SER A 346 -0.64 6.97 -6.19
C SER A 346 -1.80 6.86 -5.20
N TYR A 347 -1.94 5.72 -4.53
CA TYR A 347 -2.86 5.53 -3.42
C TYR A 347 -2.57 6.51 -2.27
N ASN A 348 -1.31 6.66 -1.86
CA ASN A 348 -0.90 7.56 -0.80
C ASN A 348 -1.26 9.02 -1.12
N VAL A 349 -1.04 9.47 -2.36
CA VAL A 349 -1.47 10.80 -2.81
C VAL A 349 -2.99 10.96 -2.66
N ALA A 350 -3.77 9.99 -3.13
CA ALA A 350 -5.24 10.02 -3.00
C ALA A 350 -5.71 9.93 -1.54
N ALA A 351 -4.97 9.26 -0.66
CA ALA A 351 -5.25 9.20 0.77
C ALA A 351 -5.06 10.56 1.45
N VAL A 352 -4.01 11.32 1.10
CA VAL A 352 -3.81 12.71 1.57
C VAL A 352 -4.93 13.63 1.08
N LEU A 353 -5.37 13.48 -0.17
CA LEU A 353 -6.55 14.21 -0.67
C LEU A 353 -7.78 13.94 0.20
N ARG A 354 -8.04 12.68 0.53
CA ARG A 354 -9.15 12.33 1.42
C ARG A 354 -8.96 12.90 2.83
N ALA A 355 -7.73 12.94 3.34
CA ALA A 355 -7.42 13.60 4.62
C ALA A 355 -7.77 15.10 4.57
N ALA A 356 -7.42 15.80 3.50
CA ALA A 356 -7.79 17.20 3.31
C ALA A 356 -9.32 17.39 3.22
N LEU A 357 -10.01 16.48 2.53
CA LEU A 357 -11.48 16.50 2.48
C LEU A 357 -12.09 16.21 3.86
N ARG A 358 -11.55 15.25 4.64
CA ARG A 358 -12.01 14.97 6.02
C ARG A 358 -11.87 16.19 6.92
N ALA A 359 -10.73 16.88 6.85
CA ALA A 359 -10.48 18.10 7.61
C ALA A 359 -11.45 19.25 7.24
N THR A 360 -11.88 19.30 5.96
CA THR A 360 -12.75 20.39 5.46
C THR A 360 -14.23 20.08 5.66
N PHE A 361 -14.68 18.84 5.41
CA PHE A 361 -16.10 18.48 5.33
C PHE A 361 -16.56 17.52 6.44
N GLY A 362 -15.65 17.11 7.32
CA GLY A 362 -15.91 16.16 8.39
C GLY A 362 -15.70 14.70 7.98
N HIS A 363 -15.20 13.92 8.96
CA HIS A 363 -14.82 12.53 8.80
C HIS A 363 -15.97 11.65 8.27
N ASP A 364 -17.10 11.65 8.98
CA ASP A 364 -18.23 10.79 8.68
C ASP A 364 -18.78 10.96 7.28
N ARG A 365 -18.86 12.22 6.84
CA ARG A 365 -19.38 12.55 5.52
C ARG A 365 -18.46 12.04 4.42
N VAL A 366 -17.14 12.27 4.56
CA VAL A 366 -16.16 11.84 3.55
C VAL A 366 -16.07 10.32 3.48
N GLU A 367 -16.01 9.63 4.63
CA GLU A 367 -15.89 8.17 4.64
C GLU A 367 -17.14 7.46 4.12
N LYS A 368 -18.33 7.99 4.38
CA LYS A 368 -19.60 7.41 3.92
C LYS A 368 -19.93 7.75 2.46
N GLU A 369 -19.64 8.97 2.02
CA GLU A 369 -20.17 9.48 0.75
C GLU A 369 -19.14 9.51 -0.39
N VAL A 370 -17.84 9.74 -0.10
CA VAL A 370 -16.84 9.99 -1.16
C VAL A 370 -16.28 8.70 -1.74
N SER A 371 -16.26 8.63 -3.07
CA SER A 371 -15.75 7.50 -3.84
C SER A 371 -14.30 7.70 -4.27
N TRP A 372 -13.43 6.73 -4.00
CA TRP A 372 -12.08 6.66 -4.54
C TRP A 372 -12.05 6.76 -6.08
N TYR A 373 -12.97 6.06 -6.73
CA TYR A 373 -13.08 6.04 -8.18
C TYR A 373 -13.30 7.43 -8.78
N TYR A 374 -14.18 8.26 -8.19
CA TYR A 374 -14.44 9.59 -8.74
C TYR A 374 -13.31 10.58 -8.48
N ILE A 375 -12.60 10.44 -7.35
CA ILE A 375 -11.36 11.20 -7.09
C ILE A 375 -10.32 10.90 -8.16
N ALA A 376 -10.03 9.62 -8.40
CA ALA A 376 -9.06 9.20 -9.42
C ALA A 376 -9.49 9.64 -10.83
N ASN A 377 -10.77 9.57 -11.15
CA ASN A 377 -11.28 9.99 -12.46
C ASN A 377 -11.14 11.48 -12.72
N GLU A 378 -11.39 12.36 -11.74
CA GLU A 378 -11.18 13.79 -11.96
C GLU A 378 -9.72 14.06 -12.34
N SER A 379 -8.77 13.49 -11.59
CA SER A 379 -7.35 13.62 -11.93
C SER A 379 -7.06 13.05 -13.32
N ARG A 380 -7.52 11.85 -13.61
CA ARG A 380 -7.29 11.18 -14.89
C ARG A 380 -7.73 12.00 -16.11
N PHE A 381 -8.91 12.62 -16.03
CA PHE A 381 -9.49 13.34 -17.18
C PHE A 381 -8.94 14.76 -17.34
N ASN A 382 -8.50 15.40 -16.26
CA ASN A 382 -8.10 16.80 -16.31
C ASN A 382 -6.58 17.01 -16.26
N TYR A 383 -5.80 16.00 -15.81
CA TYR A 383 -4.36 16.14 -15.60
C TYR A 383 -3.62 16.57 -16.87
N GLY A 384 -3.83 15.89 -18.00
CA GLY A 384 -3.14 16.22 -19.24
C GLY A 384 -3.48 17.62 -19.78
N GLY A 385 -4.73 18.04 -19.66
CA GLY A 385 -5.13 19.41 -20.06
C GLY A 385 -4.53 20.47 -19.12
N MET A 386 -4.44 20.18 -17.83
CA MET A 386 -3.83 21.06 -16.85
C MET A 386 -2.29 21.15 -17.07
N ASP A 387 -1.65 20.04 -17.36
CA ASP A 387 -0.21 19.95 -17.61
C ASP A 387 0.22 20.77 -18.83
N VAL A 388 -0.61 20.78 -19.89
CA VAL A 388 -0.37 21.63 -21.08
C VAL A 388 -0.67 23.11 -20.82
N ALA A 389 -1.63 23.42 -19.94
CA ALA A 389 -2.11 24.79 -19.75
C ALA A 389 -1.36 25.57 -18.67
N ILE A 390 -0.63 24.88 -17.80
CA ILE A 390 0.10 25.46 -16.66
C ILE A 390 1.58 25.14 -16.79
N ASP A 391 2.39 26.18 -16.88
CA ASP A 391 3.84 26.04 -17.00
C ASP A 391 4.44 25.29 -15.80
N GLU A 392 5.44 24.46 -16.04
CA GLU A 392 6.15 23.64 -15.05
C GLU A 392 6.64 24.48 -13.86
N GLU A 393 7.10 25.68 -14.11
CA GLU A 393 7.66 26.60 -13.10
C GLU A 393 6.63 26.97 -12.01
N VAL A 394 5.35 26.93 -12.32
CA VAL A 394 4.26 27.22 -11.37
C VAL A 394 4.20 26.17 -10.25
N TRP A 395 4.66 24.96 -10.53
CA TRP A 395 4.65 23.83 -9.59
C TRP A 395 5.90 23.75 -8.70
N ASN A 396 7.02 24.39 -9.09
CA ASN A 396 8.27 24.36 -8.34
C ASN A 396 8.14 24.67 -6.84
N PRO A 397 7.33 25.66 -6.42
CA PRO A 397 7.17 25.97 -4.99
C PRO A 397 6.65 24.80 -4.16
N PHE A 398 5.83 23.91 -4.74
CA PHE A 398 5.28 22.76 -4.00
C PHE A 398 6.36 21.74 -3.62
N ARG A 399 7.48 21.67 -4.36
CA ARG A 399 8.62 20.77 -4.09
C ARG A 399 9.31 21.08 -2.76
N THR A 400 9.36 22.35 -2.37
CA THR A 400 10.10 22.83 -1.19
C THR A 400 9.21 23.23 -0.02
N MET A 401 7.89 23.22 -0.17
CA MET A 401 6.96 23.52 0.92
C MET A 401 7.18 22.59 2.11
N SER A 402 7.08 23.14 3.32
CA SER A 402 6.92 22.34 4.53
C SER A 402 5.58 21.62 4.54
N ALA A 403 5.44 20.61 5.39
CA ALA A 403 4.18 19.90 5.57
C ALA A 403 3.02 20.83 5.98
N VAL A 404 3.31 21.85 6.81
CA VAL A 404 2.33 22.84 7.27
C VAL A 404 1.86 23.71 6.10
N GLU A 405 2.79 24.26 5.30
CA GLU A 405 2.45 25.08 4.13
C GLU A 405 1.65 24.30 3.10
N MET A 406 2.04 23.03 2.85
CA MET A 406 1.30 22.13 1.97
C MET A 406 -0.11 21.87 2.51
N ALA A 407 -0.25 21.61 3.80
CA ALA A 407 -1.56 21.38 4.43
C ALA A 407 -2.50 22.59 4.30
N GLU A 408 -1.96 23.83 4.46
CA GLU A 408 -2.73 25.06 4.26
C GLU A 408 -3.24 25.18 2.82
N LYS A 409 -2.38 24.89 1.83
CA LYS A 409 -2.77 24.89 0.42
C LYS A 409 -3.84 23.83 0.12
N LEU A 410 -3.67 22.61 0.66
CA LEU A 410 -4.65 21.56 0.49
C LEU A 410 -6.02 21.92 1.07
N LYS A 411 -6.07 22.53 2.28
CA LYS A 411 -7.33 23.04 2.87
C LYS A 411 -7.98 24.13 2.00
N GLN A 412 -7.17 25.04 1.48
CA GLN A 412 -7.65 26.11 0.59
C GLN A 412 -8.30 25.53 -0.68
N TYR A 413 -7.66 24.52 -1.31
CA TYR A 413 -8.21 23.91 -2.52
C TYR A 413 -9.38 22.95 -2.20
N ALA A 414 -9.30 22.20 -1.11
CA ALA A 414 -10.38 21.32 -0.67
C ALA A 414 -11.70 22.08 -0.44
N ALA A 415 -11.65 23.33 0.04
CA ALA A 415 -12.82 24.18 0.21
C ALA A 415 -13.58 24.45 -1.11
N ASN A 416 -12.93 24.33 -2.27
CA ASN A 416 -13.53 24.47 -3.59
C ASN A 416 -14.19 23.18 -4.12
N VAL A 417 -14.03 22.05 -3.42
CA VAL A 417 -14.54 20.75 -3.88
C VAL A 417 -16.05 20.67 -3.66
N ASP A 418 -16.79 20.43 -4.74
CA ASP A 418 -18.17 20.01 -4.62
C ASP A 418 -18.26 18.50 -4.35
N LEU A 419 -18.44 18.12 -3.08
CA LEU A 419 -18.52 16.70 -2.69
C LEU A 419 -19.64 15.93 -3.37
N SER A 420 -20.68 16.59 -3.87
CA SER A 420 -21.82 15.93 -4.54
C SER A 420 -21.37 15.23 -5.82
N SER A 421 -20.35 15.77 -6.50
CA SER A 421 -19.75 15.21 -7.71
C SER A 421 -18.96 13.93 -7.46
N PHE A 422 -18.52 13.69 -6.22
CA PHE A 422 -17.72 12.54 -5.81
C PHE A 422 -18.49 11.48 -5.04
N LYS A 423 -19.81 11.60 -4.99
CA LYS A 423 -20.67 10.76 -4.15
C LYS A 423 -20.72 9.32 -4.66
N ARG A 424 -20.52 8.37 -3.73
CA ARG A 424 -20.71 6.93 -4.01
C ARG A 424 -22.12 6.67 -4.52
N ARG A 425 -22.24 6.03 -5.67
CA ARG A 425 -23.52 5.52 -6.15
C ARG A 425 -23.81 4.16 -5.51
N ARG A 426 -25.08 3.87 -5.24
CA ARG A 426 -25.49 2.52 -4.82
C ARG A 426 -25.06 1.53 -5.90
N ARG A 427 -24.29 0.53 -5.52
CA ARG A 427 -23.95 -0.58 -6.43
C ARG A 427 -25.23 -1.31 -6.78
N GLY A 428 -25.46 -1.54 -8.05
CA GLY A 428 -26.46 -2.50 -8.53
C GLY A 428 -26.13 -3.94 -8.09
N PRO A 429 -27.01 -4.92 -8.40
CA PRO A 429 -26.68 -6.32 -8.19
C PRO A 429 -25.32 -6.66 -8.80
N LYS A 430 -24.53 -7.47 -8.10
CA LYS A 430 -23.24 -7.94 -8.65
C LYS A 430 -23.51 -8.63 -9.99
N ILE A 431 -23.03 -8.04 -11.07
CA ILE A 431 -22.98 -8.71 -12.36
C ILE A 431 -21.99 -9.88 -12.19
N PRO A 432 -22.38 -11.12 -12.54
CA PRO A 432 -21.46 -12.25 -12.52
C PRO A 432 -20.21 -11.85 -13.30
N GLN A 433 -19.05 -12.02 -12.70
CA GLN A 433 -17.80 -11.77 -13.43
C GLN A 433 -17.73 -12.75 -14.60
N PRO A 434 -17.27 -12.28 -15.79
CA PRO A 434 -17.03 -13.20 -16.90
C PRO A 434 -16.10 -14.33 -16.43
N PRO A 435 -16.21 -15.53 -17.04
CA PRO A 435 -15.30 -16.63 -16.71
C PRO A 435 -13.87 -16.12 -16.73
N ARG A 436 -13.12 -16.48 -15.70
CA ARG A 436 -11.71 -16.08 -15.58
C ARG A 436 -10.98 -16.44 -16.88
N THR A 437 -9.89 -15.72 -17.13
CA THR A 437 -9.05 -15.89 -18.32
C THR A 437 -8.65 -17.35 -18.57
N LYS A 438 -8.20 -17.64 -19.79
CA LYS A 438 -7.77 -18.95 -20.31
C LYS A 438 -6.92 -19.82 -19.35
N TYR A 439 -6.29 -19.21 -18.34
CA TYR A 439 -5.39 -19.87 -17.39
C TYR A 439 -5.94 -19.97 -15.96
N ALA A 440 -7.22 -19.65 -15.73
CA ALA A 440 -7.79 -19.61 -14.38
C ALA A 440 -7.75 -20.96 -13.64
N ASP A 441 -7.84 -22.05 -14.39
CA ASP A 441 -7.82 -23.43 -13.86
C ASP A 441 -6.43 -24.07 -13.98
N GLN A 442 -5.43 -23.33 -14.46
CA GLN A 442 -4.06 -23.81 -14.58
C GLN A 442 -3.27 -23.50 -13.29
N PRO A 443 -2.36 -24.38 -12.88
CA PRO A 443 -1.49 -24.07 -11.74
C PRO A 443 -0.67 -22.81 -12.05
N HIS A 444 -0.44 -21.99 -11.01
CA HIS A 444 0.45 -20.84 -11.13
C HIS A 444 1.91 -21.30 -11.23
N VAL A 445 2.73 -20.53 -11.96
CA VAL A 445 4.20 -20.69 -11.98
C VAL A 445 4.85 -19.38 -11.56
N SER A 446 5.98 -19.47 -10.86
CA SER A 446 6.79 -18.31 -10.55
C SER A 446 7.64 -17.91 -11.75
N THR A 447 7.43 -16.69 -12.25
CA THR A 447 8.21 -16.15 -13.36
C THR A 447 9.69 -16.03 -13.00
N ALA A 448 10.03 -15.61 -11.79
CA ALA A 448 11.41 -15.51 -11.31
C ALA A 448 12.13 -16.86 -11.39
N ARG A 449 11.48 -17.95 -10.93
CA ARG A 449 12.08 -19.30 -10.99
C ARG A 449 12.33 -19.77 -12.41
N LEU A 450 11.43 -19.48 -13.34
CA LEU A 450 11.62 -19.82 -14.75
C LEU A 450 12.76 -19.01 -15.40
N LEU A 451 12.89 -17.74 -15.05
CA LEU A 451 13.98 -16.89 -15.52
C LEU A 451 15.34 -17.35 -14.96
N LEU A 452 15.41 -17.73 -13.69
CA LEU A 452 16.61 -18.31 -13.05
C LEU A 452 17.04 -19.60 -13.77
N LEU A 453 16.13 -20.52 -14.04
CA LEU A 453 16.39 -21.77 -14.76
C LEU A 453 16.88 -21.52 -16.20
N ALA A 454 16.45 -20.44 -16.81
CA ALA A 454 16.87 -20.03 -18.15
C ALA A 454 18.17 -19.19 -18.14
N GLY A 455 18.81 -18.96 -17.00
CA GLY A 455 20.01 -18.13 -16.84
C GLY A 455 19.79 -16.64 -17.19
N ARG A 456 18.58 -16.14 -17.00
CA ARG A 456 18.18 -14.77 -17.33
C ARG A 456 17.88 -13.89 -16.11
N LEU A 457 17.98 -14.44 -14.93
CA LEU A 457 17.98 -13.76 -13.63
C LEU A 457 19.22 -14.26 -12.87
N THR A 458 19.96 -13.37 -12.26
CA THR A 458 21.11 -13.68 -11.38
C THR A 458 20.75 -13.49 -9.92
#